data_731120949ad210294a523b2b33329f66
#
_entry.id   731120949ad210294a523b2b33329f66
#
_cell.length_a   1.000
_cell.length_b   1.000
_cell.length_c   1.000
_cell.angle_alpha   90.00
_cell.angle_beta   90.00
_cell.angle_gamma   90.00
#
_symmetry.space_group_name_H-M   'P 1'
#
loop_
_entity.id
_entity.type
_entity.pdbx_description
1 polymer ?
#
loop_
_entity_poly.entity_id
_entity_poly.type
_entity_poly.pdbx_seq_one_letter_code
_entity_poly.pdbx_strand_id
1 'polypeptide(L)'
;MSEIIKLPQAGGSIYEYKLSGKDPIAAPKGAFTSRIAFSAAHVVCDPFADTDPLNNAQIDWEGTLAYRRHLWSLGLSVAEAMDTAQRGMGLDWLRAKELIARSITEARAVGGKIACGAGTDHLAPSPSVTLEQVEAAYTEQCSYVEGNGGQIILMASRALAACAKSPEDYERVYGTILSQVSQPVILHWLGDMFDPALAGYWGHSDVNEAMEVCLRVIRAHSDKVDGIKISLLDDEKEVRMRRLLPEGVRMYTGDDFNYPSLIKGDSQGYSHALLGIFDAIAPVAAAALVALDEGDMNKYEALFEPTIELSRHIFQKPTYAYKTGIVFMAYLNGHQQHFRMIGGAEGSRSITHLAKLFVLADQAGLLQKPELAVQRMKHVLALSGV
;
A
#
# COMPACT_ATOMS: atom_id res chain seq x y z
N MET A 1 -19.96 2.23 -29.56
CA MET A 1 -19.08 1.24 -30.23
C MET A 1 -17.90 0.99 -29.31
N SER A 2 -17.58 -0.26 -29.00
CA SER A 2 -16.41 -0.56 -28.15
C SER A 2 -15.13 -0.15 -28.89
N GLU A 3 -14.27 0.62 -28.23
CA GLU A 3 -13.02 1.09 -28.80
C GLU A 3 -12.04 -0.07 -29.04
N ILE A 4 -11.21 0.07 -30.08
CA ILE A 4 -10.13 -0.87 -30.41
C ILE A 4 -8.81 -0.13 -30.20
N ILE A 5 -7.86 -0.80 -29.54
CA ILE A 5 -6.50 -0.32 -29.34
C ILE A 5 -5.49 -1.39 -29.74
N LYS A 6 -4.37 -0.99 -30.35
CA LYS A 6 -3.24 -1.89 -30.66
C LYS A 6 -2.32 -1.95 -29.46
N LEU A 7 -2.04 -3.16 -28.97
CA LEU A 7 -1.24 -3.40 -27.79
C LEU A 7 -0.07 -4.34 -28.07
N PRO A 8 1.12 -4.08 -27.52
CA PRO A 8 2.25 -4.98 -27.62
C PRO A 8 2.12 -6.15 -26.64
N GLN A 9 2.68 -7.28 -27.02
CA GLN A 9 2.84 -8.45 -26.13
C GLN A 9 4.28 -8.94 -26.13
N ALA A 10 4.58 -9.86 -25.22
CA ALA A 10 5.90 -10.46 -25.14
C ALA A 10 6.34 -11.01 -26.50
N GLY A 11 7.61 -10.76 -26.87
CA GLY A 11 8.14 -11.10 -28.19
C GLY A 11 7.98 -10.02 -29.26
N GLY A 12 7.40 -8.83 -28.92
CA GLY A 12 7.37 -7.65 -29.78
C GLY A 12 6.26 -7.65 -30.83
N SER A 13 5.37 -8.63 -30.84
CA SER A 13 4.19 -8.60 -31.70
C SER A 13 3.12 -7.65 -31.15
N ILE A 14 2.33 -7.08 -32.04
CA ILE A 14 1.22 -6.17 -31.75
C ILE A 14 -0.09 -6.84 -32.12
N TYR A 15 -1.10 -6.76 -31.27
CA TYR A 15 -2.44 -7.27 -31.54
C TYR A 15 -3.51 -6.19 -31.30
N GLU A 16 -4.65 -6.38 -31.94
CA GLU A 16 -5.80 -5.52 -31.72
C GLU A 16 -6.60 -6.02 -30.51
N TYR A 17 -6.77 -5.15 -29.52
CA TYR A 17 -7.60 -5.39 -28.36
C TYR A 17 -8.88 -4.55 -28.46
N LYS A 18 -10.01 -5.24 -28.41
CA LYS A 18 -11.33 -4.62 -28.33
C LYS A 18 -11.74 -4.57 -26.86
N LEU A 19 -12.07 -3.39 -26.34
CA LEU A 19 -12.49 -3.21 -24.97
C LEU A 19 -13.69 -4.09 -24.63
N SER A 20 -13.75 -4.58 -23.41
CA SER A 20 -14.78 -5.50 -22.89
C SER A 20 -16.19 -4.94 -23.00
N GLY A 21 -16.32 -3.62 -22.97
CA GLY A 21 -17.61 -2.92 -22.92
C GLY A 21 -18.32 -3.07 -21.56
N LYS A 22 -17.59 -3.51 -20.51
CA LYS A 22 -18.13 -3.53 -19.16
C LYS A 22 -18.35 -2.10 -18.67
N ASP A 23 -19.48 -1.88 -18.02
CA ASP A 23 -19.73 -0.64 -17.31
C ASP A 23 -18.77 -0.50 -16.13
N PRO A 24 -18.22 0.68 -15.87
CA PRO A 24 -17.40 0.94 -14.72
C PRO A 24 -18.15 0.67 -13.42
N ILE A 25 -17.47 0.04 -12.47
CA ILE A 25 -18.06 -0.20 -11.14
C ILE A 25 -18.21 1.15 -10.44
N ALA A 26 -19.45 1.52 -10.16
CA ALA A 26 -19.78 2.76 -9.48
C ALA A 26 -19.38 2.71 -7.99
N ALA A 27 -19.04 3.88 -7.44
CA ALA A 27 -18.89 4.03 -6.00
C ALA A 27 -20.17 3.60 -5.27
N PRO A 28 -20.07 2.88 -4.14
CA PRO A 28 -21.23 2.43 -3.41
C PRO A 28 -22.02 3.61 -2.82
N LYS A 29 -23.34 3.45 -2.65
CA LYS A 29 -24.20 4.46 -2.03
C LYS A 29 -24.22 4.38 -0.49
N GLY A 30 -23.65 3.32 0.09
CA GLY A 30 -23.59 3.06 1.54
C GLY A 30 -22.18 3.11 2.07
N ALA A 31 -22.05 3.24 3.40
CA ALA A 31 -20.80 3.07 4.12
C ALA A 31 -20.69 1.63 4.63
N PHE A 32 -19.49 1.10 4.69
CA PHE A 32 -19.20 -0.16 5.37
C PHE A 32 -18.65 0.11 6.77
N THR A 33 -18.93 -0.81 7.69
CA THR A 33 -18.58 -0.69 9.12
C THR A 33 -17.95 -1.95 9.72
N SER A 34 -18.19 -3.12 9.13
CA SER A 34 -17.71 -4.40 9.67
C SER A 34 -16.20 -4.59 9.50
N ARG A 35 -15.56 -3.82 8.63
CA ARG A 35 -14.12 -3.86 8.39
C ARG A 35 -13.51 -2.46 8.49
N ILE A 36 -12.31 -2.38 9.05
CA ILE A 36 -11.43 -1.22 8.90
C ILE A 36 -10.63 -1.46 7.62
N ALA A 37 -10.66 -0.51 6.70
CA ALA A 37 -9.99 -0.66 5.42
C ALA A 37 -9.15 0.58 5.10
N PHE A 38 -7.83 0.40 5.19
CA PHE A 38 -6.85 1.40 4.76
C PHE A 38 -6.41 1.13 3.33
N SER A 39 -6.43 2.16 2.51
CA SER A 39 -5.72 2.22 1.24
C SER A 39 -4.35 2.85 1.46
N ALA A 40 -3.28 2.16 1.12
CA ALA A 40 -1.94 2.76 1.11
C ALA A 40 -1.81 3.63 -0.14
N ALA A 41 -1.85 4.95 0.03
CA ALA A 41 -2.01 5.89 -1.06
C ALA A 41 -0.66 6.25 -1.72
N HIS A 42 -0.67 6.33 -3.06
CA HIS A 42 0.47 6.83 -3.83
C HIS A 42 0.60 8.36 -3.71
N VAL A 43 1.72 8.91 -4.17
CA VAL A 43 1.94 10.34 -4.33
C VAL A 43 1.97 10.72 -5.81
N VAL A 44 1.51 11.91 -6.13
CA VAL A 44 1.58 12.47 -7.48
C VAL A 44 2.84 13.32 -7.58
N CYS A 45 3.70 13.00 -8.54
CA CYS A 45 4.91 13.77 -8.83
C CYS A 45 4.53 15.08 -9.53
N ASP A 46 5.25 16.18 -9.23
CA ASP A 46 5.11 17.41 -10.01
C ASP A 46 5.98 17.31 -11.29
N PRO A 47 5.36 17.26 -12.48
CA PRO A 47 6.09 17.12 -13.74
C PRO A 47 6.69 18.43 -14.24
N PHE A 48 6.33 19.57 -13.63
CA PHE A 48 6.76 20.90 -14.04
C PHE A 48 7.85 21.49 -13.15
N ALA A 49 8.21 20.78 -12.07
CA ALA A 49 9.27 21.23 -11.19
C ALA A 49 10.60 21.24 -11.95
N ASP A 50 11.28 22.38 -11.98
CA ASP A 50 12.63 22.54 -12.58
C ASP A 50 13.71 22.03 -11.61
N THR A 51 13.69 20.72 -11.39
CA THR A 51 14.59 20.00 -10.49
C THR A 51 15.04 18.69 -11.13
N ASP A 52 16.05 18.04 -10.54
CA ASP A 52 16.46 16.70 -10.95
C ASP A 52 15.33 15.69 -10.56
N PRO A 53 14.60 15.12 -11.54
CA PRO A 53 13.45 14.25 -11.24
C PRO A 53 13.87 12.91 -10.61
N LEU A 54 15.15 12.53 -10.71
CA LEU A 54 15.63 11.26 -10.13
C LEU A 54 16.00 11.43 -8.66
N ASN A 55 16.60 12.56 -8.29
CA ASN A 55 17.15 12.75 -6.94
C ASN A 55 16.41 13.83 -6.13
N ASN A 56 15.66 14.72 -6.79
CA ASN A 56 14.97 15.84 -6.15
C ASN A 56 13.58 16.09 -6.74
N ALA A 57 12.85 15.02 -7.06
CA ALA A 57 11.48 15.11 -7.55
C ALA A 57 10.58 15.83 -6.53
N GLN A 58 9.68 16.66 -7.02
CA GLN A 58 8.72 17.38 -6.20
C GLN A 58 7.34 16.71 -6.24
N ILE A 59 6.52 17.01 -5.25
CA ILE A 59 5.15 16.48 -5.14
C ILE A 59 4.16 17.53 -5.68
N ASP A 60 3.27 17.10 -6.56
CA ASP A 60 2.03 17.84 -6.85
C ASP A 60 1.08 17.65 -5.65
N TRP A 61 1.04 18.67 -4.81
CA TRP A 61 0.26 18.66 -3.57
C TRP A 61 -1.23 18.59 -3.82
N GLU A 62 -1.75 19.33 -4.82
CA GLU A 62 -3.18 19.32 -5.10
C GLU A 62 -3.61 17.96 -5.65
N GLY A 63 -2.90 17.40 -6.63
CA GLY A 63 -3.17 16.05 -7.15
C GLY A 63 -3.08 14.99 -6.07
N THR A 64 -2.06 15.08 -5.22
CA THR A 64 -1.84 14.15 -4.11
C THR A 64 -2.98 14.20 -3.09
N LEU A 65 -3.38 15.37 -2.63
CA LEU A 65 -4.46 15.55 -1.65
C LEU A 65 -5.84 15.27 -2.24
N ALA A 66 -6.06 15.61 -3.52
CA ALA A 66 -7.30 15.27 -4.23
C ALA A 66 -7.53 13.76 -4.26
N TYR A 67 -6.46 12.97 -4.42
CA TYR A 67 -6.57 11.51 -4.39
C TYR A 67 -6.94 10.99 -2.98
N ARG A 68 -6.40 11.57 -1.91
CA ARG A 68 -6.80 11.24 -0.53
C ARG A 68 -8.28 11.55 -0.30
N ARG A 69 -8.76 12.71 -0.74
CA ARG A 69 -10.19 13.06 -0.68
C ARG A 69 -11.06 12.05 -1.43
N HIS A 70 -10.61 11.57 -2.58
CA HIS A 70 -11.29 10.50 -3.32
C HIS A 70 -11.40 9.22 -2.49
N LEU A 71 -10.33 8.76 -1.86
CA LEU A 71 -10.35 7.54 -1.02
C LEU A 71 -11.32 7.71 0.17
N TRP A 72 -11.27 8.83 0.87
CA TRP A 72 -12.19 9.12 1.98
C TRP A 72 -13.64 9.23 1.52
N SER A 73 -13.92 9.77 0.34
CA SER A 73 -15.27 9.84 -0.21
C SER A 73 -15.88 8.47 -0.48
N LEU A 74 -15.05 7.44 -0.63
CA LEU A 74 -15.45 6.04 -0.77
C LEU A 74 -15.59 5.32 0.59
N GLY A 75 -15.31 5.99 1.71
CA GLY A 75 -15.34 5.42 3.05
C GLY A 75 -14.07 4.66 3.44
N LEU A 76 -13.04 4.64 2.57
CA LEU A 76 -11.75 4.07 2.89
C LEU A 76 -10.97 4.98 3.83
N SER A 77 -10.15 4.39 4.70
CA SER A 77 -9.12 5.11 5.45
C SER A 77 -7.82 5.21 4.62
N VAL A 78 -6.98 6.19 4.90
CA VAL A 78 -5.71 6.37 4.20
C VAL A 78 -4.54 5.91 5.08
N ALA A 79 -3.70 5.03 4.54
CA ALA A 79 -2.38 4.71 5.09
C ALA A 79 -1.35 5.59 4.38
N GLU A 80 -0.88 6.62 5.07
CA GLU A 80 -0.06 7.70 4.50
C GLU A 80 1.42 7.44 4.64
N ALA A 81 2.17 7.91 3.64
CA ALA A 81 3.63 7.87 3.62
C ALA A 81 4.22 6.47 3.84
N MET A 82 3.57 5.46 3.25
CA MET A 82 4.01 4.06 3.25
C MET A 82 4.81 3.73 1.97
N ASP A 83 5.04 2.45 1.72
CA ASP A 83 5.77 1.98 0.53
C ASP A 83 5.09 2.41 -0.77
N THR A 84 3.76 2.44 -0.83
CA THR A 84 3.01 2.87 -2.01
C THR A 84 3.29 4.34 -2.36
N ALA A 85 3.55 5.18 -1.36
CA ALA A 85 4.03 6.55 -1.53
C ALA A 85 5.53 6.65 -1.86
N GLN A 86 6.17 5.54 -2.19
CA GLN A 86 7.61 5.44 -2.51
C GLN A 86 8.54 5.81 -1.33
N ARG A 87 8.09 5.59 -0.08
CA ARG A 87 8.94 5.80 1.10
C ARG A 87 10.21 4.97 1.02
N GLY A 88 11.38 5.64 1.14
CA GLY A 88 12.68 5.01 0.95
C GLY A 88 12.99 4.58 -0.50
N MET A 89 12.18 5.02 -1.47
CA MET A 89 12.35 4.78 -2.90
C MET A 89 12.10 6.07 -3.72
N GLY A 90 12.62 7.20 -3.23
CA GLY A 90 12.44 8.51 -3.82
C GLY A 90 11.74 9.51 -2.90
N LEU A 91 10.77 9.08 -2.09
CA LEU A 91 10.19 9.91 -1.03
C LEU A 91 11.08 9.81 0.22
N ASP A 92 11.85 10.84 0.47
CA ASP A 92 12.69 10.99 1.67
C ASP A 92 11.87 11.43 2.90
N TRP A 93 12.52 11.39 4.08
CA TRP A 93 11.87 11.77 5.32
C TRP A 93 11.44 13.25 5.36
N LEU A 94 12.19 14.15 4.73
CA LEU A 94 11.83 15.57 4.69
C LEU A 94 10.50 15.80 3.97
N ARG A 95 10.31 15.17 2.81
CA ARG A 95 9.07 15.26 2.05
C ARG A 95 7.95 14.45 2.70
N ALA A 96 8.27 13.31 3.31
CA ALA A 96 7.32 12.50 4.04
C ALA A 96 6.73 13.25 5.24
N LYS A 97 7.53 14.05 5.96
CA LYS A 97 7.03 14.96 7.02
C LYS A 97 5.95 15.90 6.50
N GLU A 98 6.22 16.58 5.40
CA GLU A 98 5.27 17.52 4.80
C GLU A 98 4.00 16.80 4.32
N LEU A 99 4.15 15.63 3.69
CA LEU A 99 3.03 14.81 3.25
C LEU A 99 2.14 14.40 4.43
N ILE A 100 2.73 13.91 5.51
CA ILE A 100 2.03 13.52 6.73
C ILE A 100 1.24 14.71 7.31
N ALA A 101 1.89 15.86 7.49
CA ALA A 101 1.27 17.04 8.07
C ALA A 101 0.09 17.56 7.22
N ARG A 102 0.28 17.65 5.91
CA ARG A 102 -0.77 18.10 4.97
C ARG A 102 -1.94 17.12 4.91
N SER A 103 -1.65 15.82 4.82
CA SER A 103 -2.68 14.79 4.74
C SER A 103 -3.49 14.67 6.04
N ILE A 104 -2.87 14.80 7.22
CA ILE A 104 -3.59 14.85 8.51
C ILE A 104 -4.50 16.08 8.57
N THR A 105 -4.01 17.24 8.11
CA THR A 105 -4.82 18.47 8.06
C THR A 105 -6.03 18.30 7.15
N GLU A 106 -5.82 17.72 5.97
CA GLU A 106 -6.86 17.44 5.01
C GLU A 106 -7.88 16.42 5.54
N ALA A 107 -7.39 15.34 6.17
CA ALA A 107 -8.24 14.32 6.79
C ALA A 107 -9.19 14.94 7.83
N ARG A 108 -8.68 15.83 8.69
CA ARG A 108 -9.51 16.55 9.67
C ARG A 108 -10.58 17.41 9.02
N ALA A 109 -10.21 18.09 7.92
CA ALA A 109 -11.14 18.99 7.21
C ALA A 109 -12.33 18.25 6.60
N VAL A 110 -12.15 17.00 6.15
CA VAL A 110 -13.19 16.19 5.51
C VAL A 110 -13.75 15.07 6.39
N GLY A 111 -13.30 14.93 7.64
CA GLY A 111 -13.68 13.84 8.54
C GLY A 111 -13.10 12.47 8.14
N GLY A 112 -12.02 12.47 7.38
CA GLY A 112 -11.34 11.25 6.92
C GLY A 112 -10.51 10.59 8.02
N LYS A 113 -10.37 9.26 7.96
CA LYS A 113 -9.47 8.50 8.85
C LYS A 113 -8.10 8.32 8.20
N ILE A 114 -7.04 8.48 8.98
CA ILE A 114 -5.67 8.40 8.48
C ILE A 114 -4.75 7.78 9.53
N ALA A 115 -3.83 6.92 9.08
CA ALA A 115 -2.70 6.44 9.86
C ALA A 115 -1.42 6.64 9.04
N CYS A 116 -0.31 7.01 9.69
CA CYS A 116 0.89 7.47 9.00
C CYS A 116 2.10 6.60 9.33
N GLY A 117 2.89 6.29 8.31
CA GLY A 117 4.12 5.52 8.44
C GLY A 117 5.18 6.25 9.26
N ALA A 118 5.68 5.60 10.31
CA ALA A 118 6.87 5.99 11.04
C ALA A 118 7.91 4.87 10.97
N GLY A 119 9.14 5.21 10.65
CA GLY A 119 10.22 4.27 10.44
C GLY A 119 11.58 4.86 10.80
N THR A 120 12.63 4.41 10.13
CA THR A 120 14.01 4.85 10.34
C THR A 120 14.72 5.17 9.04
N ASP A 121 14.00 5.48 7.98
CA ASP A 121 14.53 5.60 6.62
C ASP A 121 15.49 6.80 6.42
N HIS A 122 15.52 7.76 7.37
CA HIS A 122 16.53 8.82 7.42
C HIS A 122 17.85 8.37 8.09
N LEU A 123 17.88 7.18 8.70
CA LEU A 123 19.09 6.55 9.23
C LEU A 123 19.59 5.51 8.21
N ALA A 124 20.76 5.77 7.62
CA ALA A 124 21.35 4.86 6.63
C ALA A 124 21.63 3.47 7.25
N PRO A 125 21.15 2.37 6.63
CA PRO A 125 21.37 1.03 7.15
C PRO A 125 22.87 0.67 7.14
N SER A 126 23.39 0.20 8.28
CA SER A 126 24.77 -0.27 8.40
C SER A 126 24.89 -1.22 9.60
N PRO A 127 25.75 -2.25 9.54
CA PRO A 127 26.08 -3.07 10.71
C PRO A 127 26.74 -2.30 11.87
N SER A 128 27.25 -1.08 11.62
CA SER A 128 27.85 -0.19 12.63
C SER A 128 26.84 0.71 13.34
N VAL A 129 25.58 0.74 12.90
CA VAL A 129 24.50 1.46 13.58
C VAL A 129 24.24 0.78 14.93
N THR A 130 24.01 1.57 15.97
CA THR A 130 23.64 1.04 17.29
C THR A 130 22.13 0.96 17.46
N LEU A 131 21.65 0.13 18.39
CA LEU A 131 20.23 0.02 18.68
C LEU A 131 19.67 1.37 19.20
N GLU A 132 20.46 2.12 19.98
CA GLU A 132 20.10 3.46 20.46
C GLU A 132 19.89 4.45 19.31
N GLN A 133 20.67 4.35 18.24
CA GLN A 133 20.47 5.18 17.04
C GLN A 133 19.17 4.80 16.31
N VAL A 134 18.85 3.50 16.24
CA VAL A 134 17.58 3.02 15.68
C VAL A 134 16.40 3.49 16.52
N GLU A 135 16.49 3.37 17.86
CA GLU A 135 15.48 3.84 18.80
C GLU A 135 15.25 5.34 18.65
N ALA A 136 16.33 6.14 18.56
CA ALA A 136 16.25 7.59 18.36
C ALA A 136 15.57 7.96 17.04
N ALA A 137 15.91 7.25 15.95
CA ALA A 137 15.32 7.48 14.63
C ALA A 137 13.81 7.17 14.62
N TYR A 138 13.40 6.05 15.21
CA TYR A 138 11.97 5.75 15.37
C TYR A 138 11.25 6.78 16.23
N THR A 139 11.86 7.17 17.37
CA THR A 139 11.28 8.16 18.29
C THR A 139 11.04 9.50 17.59
N GLU A 140 11.97 9.96 16.74
CA GLU A 140 11.78 11.19 15.95
C GLU A 140 10.53 11.09 15.09
N GLN A 141 10.38 9.99 14.33
CA GLN A 141 9.27 9.85 13.39
C GLN A 141 7.93 9.61 14.12
N CYS A 142 7.92 8.78 15.16
CA CYS A 142 6.72 8.55 15.98
C CYS A 142 6.23 9.85 16.63
N SER A 143 7.13 10.61 17.26
CA SER A 143 6.81 11.89 17.89
C SER A 143 6.27 12.90 16.87
N TYR A 144 6.79 12.90 15.64
CA TYR A 144 6.29 13.77 14.60
C TYR A 144 4.86 13.41 14.18
N VAL A 145 4.57 12.13 13.97
CA VAL A 145 3.21 11.66 13.60
C VAL A 145 2.22 11.98 14.72
N GLU A 146 2.54 11.65 15.98
CA GLU A 146 1.66 11.92 17.12
C GLU A 146 1.48 13.42 17.36
N GLY A 147 2.57 14.21 17.23
CA GLY A 147 2.52 15.67 17.38
C GLY A 147 1.59 16.35 16.36
N ASN A 148 1.40 15.76 15.19
CA ASN A 148 0.39 16.16 14.22
C ASN A 148 -1.00 15.54 14.50
N GLY A 149 -1.12 14.61 15.46
CA GLY A 149 -2.34 13.91 15.85
C GLY A 149 -2.74 12.80 14.87
N GLY A 150 -1.78 12.19 14.22
CA GLY A 150 -1.96 11.00 13.39
C GLY A 150 -1.79 9.71 14.21
N GLN A 151 -2.48 8.62 13.80
CA GLN A 151 -2.19 7.28 14.27
C GLN A 151 -0.89 6.80 13.62
N ILE A 152 -0.06 6.06 14.35
CA ILE A 152 1.21 5.53 13.83
C ILE A 152 0.99 4.17 13.15
N ILE A 153 1.59 4.00 11.96
CA ILE A 153 1.95 2.70 11.40
C ILE A 153 3.45 2.54 11.59
N LEU A 154 3.87 1.68 12.52
CA LEU A 154 5.28 1.46 12.84
C LEU A 154 5.88 0.50 11.81
N MET A 155 6.63 1.06 10.86
CA MET A 155 7.19 0.34 9.72
C MET A 155 8.43 -0.46 10.11
N ALA A 156 8.68 -1.59 9.43
CA ALA A 156 9.93 -2.33 9.55
C ALA A 156 11.15 -1.45 9.21
N SER A 157 12.24 -1.63 9.93
CA SER A 157 13.47 -0.83 9.83
C SER A 157 14.59 -1.59 9.12
N ARG A 158 15.07 -1.04 8.00
CA ARG A 158 16.30 -1.54 7.34
C ARG A 158 17.53 -1.36 8.24
N ALA A 159 17.59 -0.27 9.02
CA ALA A 159 18.71 -0.04 9.93
C ALA A 159 18.73 -1.08 11.05
N LEU A 160 17.57 -1.43 11.64
CA LEU A 160 17.46 -2.52 12.62
C LEU A 160 17.85 -3.86 12.00
N ALA A 161 17.32 -4.20 10.82
CA ALA A 161 17.65 -5.44 10.13
C ALA A 161 19.16 -5.56 9.85
N ALA A 162 19.85 -4.45 9.58
CA ALA A 162 21.28 -4.43 9.30
C ALA A 162 22.15 -4.56 10.56
N CYS A 163 21.71 -4.09 11.73
CA CYS A 163 22.52 -4.02 12.93
C CYS A 163 22.14 -5.01 14.03
N ALA A 164 20.90 -5.54 14.02
CA ALA A 164 20.44 -6.54 15.00
C ALA A 164 21.29 -7.82 14.92
N LYS A 165 21.61 -8.37 16.08
CA LYS A 165 22.43 -9.57 16.23
C LYS A 165 21.62 -10.78 16.71
N SER A 166 20.46 -10.52 17.30
CA SER A 166 19.59 -11.54 17.85
C SER A 166 18.11 -11.09 17.86
N PRO A 167 17.17 -12.02 18.07
CA PRO A 167 15.76 -11.69 18.24
C PRO A 167 15.48 -10.68 19.38
N GLU A 168 16.26 -10.75 20.46
CA GLU A 168 16.14 -9.87 21.63
C GLU A 168 16.41 -8.39 21.28
N ASP A 169 17.22 -8.12 20.26
CA ASP A 169 17.45 -6.76 19.77
C ASP A 169 16.16 -6.15 19.19
N TYR A 170 15.36 -6.97 18.49
CA TYR A 170 14.04 -6.54 18.01
C TYR A 170 13.07 -6.30 19.17
N GLU A 171 13.01 -7.25 20.12
CA GLU A 171 12.17 -7.13 21.32
C GLU A 171 12.50 -5.84 22.10
N ARG A 172 13.79 -5.54 22.27
CA ARG A 172 14.28 -4.32 22.93
C ARG A 172 13.81 -3.08 22.19
N VAL A 173 14.11 -2.95 20.88
CA VAL A 173 13.81 -1.73 20.12
C VAL A 173 12.30 -1.49 20.06
N TYR A 174 11.52 -2.51 19.69
CA TYR A 174 10.05 -2.38 19.63
C TYR A 174 9.47 -2.09 21.02
N GLY A 175 9.96 -2.75 22.06
CA GLY A 175 9.53 -2.51 23.45
C GLY A 175 9.82 -1.06 23.89
N THR A 176 11.00 -0.52 23.57
CA THR A 176 11.35 0.88 23.84
C THR A 176 10.37 1.83 23.15
N ILE A 177 10.09 1.63 21.86
CA ILE A 177 9.20 2.51 21.10
C ILE A 177 7.75 2.40 21.58
N LEU A 178 7.25 1.17 21.79
CA LEU A 178 5.87 0.95 22.25
C LEU A 178 5.63 1.52 23.64
N SER A 179 6.64 1.56 24.51
CA SER A 179 6.52 2.19 25.83
C SER A 179 6.39 3.72 25.76
N GLN A 180 6.85 4.36 24.69
CA GLN A 180 6.86 5.83 24.53
C GLN A 180 5.62 6.37 23.83
N VAL A 181 4.97 5.58 22.96
CA VAL A 181 3.81 6.05 22.20
C VAL A 181 2.60 6.30 23.10
N SER A 182 1.85 7.35 22.81
CA SER A 182 0.68 7.75 23.58
C SER A 182 -0.60 7.02 23.17
N GLN A 183 -0.70 6.58 21.93
CA GLN A 183 -1.83 5.88 21.36
C GLN A 183 -1.42 4.53 20.76
N PRO A 184 -2.32 3.54 20.70
CA PRO A 184 -2.01 2.25 20.09
C PRO A 184 -1.64 2.39 18.61
N VAL A 185 -0.57 1.72 18.21
CA VAL A 185 0.00 1.75 16.87
C VAL A 185 -0.38 0.52 16.06
N ILE A 186 -0.32 0.62 14.73
CA ILE A 186 -0.36 -0.52 13.83
C ILE A 186 1.09 -0.93 13.54
N LEU A 187 1.48 -2.13 13.92
CA LEU A 187 2.78 -2.67 13.51
C LEU A 187 2.74 -3.05 12.02
N HIS A 188 3.85 -2.89 11.31
CA HIS A 188 3.95 -3.34 9.92
C HIS A 188 5.15 -4.25 9.73
N TRP A 189 4.90 -5.54 9.51
CA TRP A 189 5.89 -6.51 9.08
C TRP A 189 5.87 -6.64 7.56
N LEU A 190 6.90 -6.09 6.92
CA LEU A 190 7.10 -6.14 5.47
C LEU A 190 8.02 -7.30 5.11
N GLY A 191 7.59 -8.16 4.19
CA GLY A 191 8.39 -9.29 3.70
C GLY A 191 9.53 -8.87 2.76
N ASP A 192 10.54 -9.71 2.67
CA ASP A 192 11.73 -9.50 1.84
C ASP A 192 11.42 -9.48 0.33
N MET A 193 10.28 -10.01 -0.11
CA MET A 193 9.82 -9.88 -1.49
C MET A 193 9.51 -8.41 -1.87
N PHE A 194 9.14 -7.57 -0.90
CA PHE A 194 8.95 -6.13 -1.10
C PHE A 194 10.23 -5.34 -0.89
N ASP A 195 11.08 -5.79 0.04
CA ASP A 195 12.34 -5.15 0.38
C ASP A 195 13.38 -6.17 0.83
N PRO A 196 14.31 -6.57 -0.06
CA PRO A 196 15.35 -7.56 0.27
C PRO A 196 16.23 -7.18 1.47
N ALA A 197 16.32 -5.89 1.82
CA ALA A 197 17.07 -5.46 3.01
C ALA A 197 16.42 -5.88 4.33
N LEU A 198 15.19 -6.40 4.30
CA LEU A 198 14.45 -6.91 5.45
C LEU A 198 14.49 -8.44 5.57
N ALA A 199 15.31 -9.13 4.78
CA ALA A 199 15.49 -10.59 4.91
C ALA A 199 15.90 -10.97 6.34
N GLY A 200 15.24 -11.97 6.90
CA GLY A 200 15.50 -12.42 8.28
C GLY A 200 14.98 -11.47 9.36
N TYR A 201 14.01 -10.61 9.06
CA TYR A 201 13.41 -9.69 10.04
C TYR A 201 12.86 -10.48 11.24
N TRP A 202 12.89 -9.89 12.41
CA TRP A 202 12.65 -10.52 13.72
C TRP A 202 13.75 -11.49 14.15
N GLY A 203 14.91 -11.48 13.47
CA GLY A 203 16.09 -12.28 13.84
C GLY A 203 16.06 -13.74 13.36
N HIS A 204 15.11 -14.12 12.51
CA HIS A 204 14.99 -15.47 11.96
C HIS A 204 14.70 -15.47 10.46
N SER A 205 15.31 -16.42 9.75
CA SER A 205 14.98 -16.70 8.34
C SER A 205 13.72 -17.57 8.20
N ASP A 206 13.40 -18.39 9.18
CA ASP A 206 12.12 -19.10 9.23
C ASP A 206 11.01 -18.16 9.70
N VAL A 207 9.98 -18.02 8.87
CA VAL A 207 8.87 -17.10 9.13
C VAL A 207 8.08 -17.48 10.38
N ASN A 208 7.99 -18.77 10.75
CA ASN A 208 7.26 -19.17 11.94
C ASN A 208 8.04 -18.81 13.21
N GLU A 209 9.37 -18.95 13.20
CA GLU A 209 10.23 -18.51 14.30
C GLU A 209 10.19 -16.98 14.43
N ALA A 210 10.28 -16.26 13.31
CA ALA A 210 10.12 -14.81 13.26
C ALA A 210 8.75 -14.36 13.81
N MET A 211 7.68 -15.10 13.50
CA MET A 211 6.33 -14.85 13.99
C MET A 211 6.25 -14.96 15.52
N GLU A 212 6.90 -15.92 16.13
CA GLU A 212 6.91 -16.08 17.59
C GLU A 212 7.61 -14.89 18.27
N VAL A 213 8.69 -14.34 17.69
CA VAL A 213 9.34 -13.12 18.20
C VAL A 213 8.38 -11.93 18.12
N CYS A 214 7.76 -11.72 16.96
CA CYS A 214 6.79 -10.67 16.77
C CYS A 214 5.62 -10.77 17.76
N LEU A 215 5.09 -11.99 17.97
CA LEU A 215 4.01 -12.25 18.93
C LEU A 215 4.42 -12.00 20.38
N ARG A 216 5.69 -12.26 20.76
CA ARG A 216 6.19 -11.89 22.11
C ARG A 216 6.16 -10.40 22.33
N VAL A 217 6.61 -9.61 21.34
CA VAL A 217 6.52 -8.14 21.37
C VAL A 217 5.08 -7.68 21.54
N ILE A 218 4.17 -8.20 20.72
CA ILE A 218 2.75 -7.82 20.75
C ILE A 218 2.13 -8.17 22.11
N ARG A 219 2.38 -9.37 22.63
CA ARG A 219 1.84 -9.83 23.93
C ARG A 219 2.35 -8.99 25.11
N ALA A 220 3.63 -8.60 25.07
CA ALA A 220 4.23 -7.75 26.10
C ALA A 220 3.67 -6.31 26.13
N HIS A 221 3.13 -5.83 24.99
CA HIS A 221 2.67 -4.45 24.81
C HIS A 221 1.29 -4.37 24.15
N SER A 222 0.38 -5.30 24.46
CA SER A 222 -0.90 -5.42 23.80
C SER A 222 -1.80 -4.17 23.94
N ASP A 223 -1.65 -3.42 25.00
CA ASP A 223 -2.33 -2.14 25.23
C ASP A 223 -1.80 -0.99 24.32
N LYS A 224 -0.63 -1.16 23.73
CA LYS A 224 0.04 -0.21 22.81
C LYS A 224 -0.05 -0.63 21.33
N VAL A 225 -0.66 -1.77 21.04
CA VAL A 225 -0.79 -2.30 19.69
C VAL A 225 -2.26 -2.38 19.28
N ASP A 226 -2.69 -1.51 18.37
CA ASP A 226 -4.02 -1.56 17.75
C ASP A 226 -4.16 -2.81 16.88
N GLY A 227 -3.09 -3.17 16.19
CA GLY A 227 -3.04 -4.35 15.33
C GLY A 227 -1.71 -4.50 14.62
N ILE A 228 -1.62 -5.55 13.82
CA ILE A 228 -0.46 -5.77 12.95
C ILE A 228 -0.89 -5.97 11.51
N LYS A 229 -0.19 -5.27 10.60
CA LYS A 229 -0.21 -5.55 9.18
C LYS A 229 0.94 -6.50 8.85
N ILE A 230 0.65 -7.60 8.16
CA ILE A 230 1.70 -8.44 7.58
C ILE A 230 1.59 -8.47 6.05
N SER A 231 2.74 -8.28 5.39
CA SER A 231 2.87 -8.27 3.93
C SER A 231 3.85 -9.36 3.50
N LEU A 232 3.42 -10.62 3.65
CA LEU A 232 4.21 -11.81 3.34
C LEU A 232 3.73 -12.50 2.06
N LEU A 233 2.58 -12.12 1.50
CA LEU A 233 1.92 -12.76 0.36
C LEU A 233 1.70 -14.27 0.58
N ASP A 234 1.31 -14.62 1.80
CA ASP A 234 1.10 -15.99 2.29
C ASP A 234 -0.08 -16.00 3.27
N ASP A 235 -1.24 -16.39 2.78
CA ASP A 235 -2.49 -16.37 3.53
C ASP A 235 -2.51 -17.37 4.69
N GLU A 236 -1.83 -18.51 4.58
CA GLU A 236 -1.73 -19.50 5.67
C GLU A 236 -0.98 -18.92 6.87
N LYS A 237 0.11 -18.19 6.61
CA LYS A 237 0.88 -17.48 7.65
C LYS A 237 0.04 -16.39 8.32
N GLU A 238 -0.72 -15.62 7.52
CA GLU A 238 -1.58 -14.58 8.06
C GLU A 238 -2.70 -15.16 8.93
N VAL A 239 -3.40 -16.17 8.44
CA VAL A 239 -4.46 -16.86 9.21
C VAL A 239 -3.91 -17.46 10.50
N ARG A 240 -2.72 -18.10 10.45
CA ARG A 240 -2.04 -18.61 11.65
C ARG A 240 -1.77 -17.50 12.65
N MET A 241 -1.15 -16.40 12.22
CA MET A 241 -0.82 -15.30 13.11
C MET A 241 -2.08 -14.65 13.69
N ARG A 242 -3.10 -14.43 12.89
CA ARG A 242 -4.40 -13.88 13.32
C ARG A 242 -4.99 -14.65 14.50
N ARG A 243 -4.90 -15.99 14.48
CA ARG A 243 -5.41 -16.86 15.56
C ARG A 243 -4.57 -16.82 16.83
N LEU A 244 -3.33 -16.34 16.77
CA LEU A 244 -2.39 -16.26 17.88
C LEU A 244 -2.30 -14.88 18.52
N LEU A 245 -2.93 -13.87 17.91
CA LEU A 245 -2.96 -12.50 18.44
C LEU A 245 -3.73 -12.45 19.76
N PRO A 246 -3.31 -11.59 20.71
CA PRO A 246 -4.07 -11.33 21.93
C PRO A 246 -5.44 -10.72 21.62
N GLU A 247 -6.38 -10.88 22.54
CA GLU A 247 -7.67 -10.23 22.46
C GLU A 247 -7.52 -8.70 22.33
N GLY A 248 -8.31 -8.10 21.42
CA GLY A 248 -8.27 -6.67 21.14
C GLY A 248 -7.24 -6.24 20.08
N VAL A 249 -6.24 -7.06 19.78
CA VAL A 249 -5.24 -6.78 18.74
C VAL A 249 -5.72 -7.29 17.38
N ARG A 250 -5.81 -6.40 16.40
CA ARG A 250 -6.35 -6.69 15.06
C ARG A 250 -5.30 -7.27 14.12
N MET A 251 -5.75 -8.12 13.20
CA MET A 251 -4.99 -8.43 11.99
C MET A 251 -5.43 -7.50 10.87
N TYR A 252 -4.46 -6.85 10.23
CA TYR A 252 -4.63 -6.12 8.98
C TYR A 252 -3.94 -6.89 7.87
N THR A 253 -4.72 -7.38 6.89
CA THR A 253 -4.08 -8.02 5.74
C THR A 253 -3.25 -7.01 4.95
N GLY A 254 -2.03 -7.40 4.65
CA GLY A 254 -1.13 -6.77 3.68
C GLY A 254 -0.86 -7.69 2.50
N ASP A 255 -1.67 -8.75 2.35
CA ASP A 255 -1.56 -9.73 1.26
C ASP A 255 -2.36 -9.27 0.06
N ASP A 256 -1.67 -8.61 -0.87
CA ASP A 256 -2.24 -8.11 -2.11
C ASP A 256 -2.64 -9.23 -3.10
N PHE A 257 -2.45 -10.51 -2.77
CA PHE A 257 -2.84 -11.66 -3.60
C PHE A 257 -4.12 -12.35 -3.13
N ASN A 258 -4.30 -12.46 -1.80
CA ASN A 258 -5.33 -13.28 -1.19
C ASN A 258 -6.30 -12.45 -0.33
N TYR A 259 -6.23 -11.11 -0.40
CA TYR A 259 -7.04 -10.18 0.39
C TYR A 259 -8.54 -10.48 0.42
N PRO A 260 -9.20 -10.97 -0.66
CA PRO A 260 -10.64 -11.20 -0.59
C PRO A 260 -11.02 -12.29 0.41
N SER A 261 -10.29 -13.40 0.44
CA SER A 261 -10.54 -14.49 1.40
C SER A 261 -10.17 -14.09 2.83
N LEU A 262 -9.07 -13.37 3.01
CA LEU A 262 -8.60 -12.91 4.31
C LEU A 262 -9.54 -11.89 4.96
N ILE A 263 -10.09 -10.96 4.18
CA ILE A 263 -11.07 -9.96 4.62
C ILE A 263 -12.44 -10.62 4.90
N LYS A 264 -12.87 -11.55 4.05
CA LYS A 264 -14.08 -12.34 4.28
C LYS A 264 -13.96 -13.10 5.61
N GLY A 265 -12.82 -13.75 5.80
CA GLY A 265 -12.53 -14.53 6.99
C GLY A 265 -13.14 -15.93 6.98
N ASP A 266 -13.09 -16.56 8.15
CA ASP A 266 -13.59 -17.89 8.44
C ASP A 266 -14.42 -17.91 9.73
N SER A 267 -14.81 -19.11 10.21
CA SER A 267 -15.56 -19.27 11.45
C SER A 267 -14.83 -18.82 12.72
N GLN A 268 -13.51 -18.57 12.65
CA GLN A 268 -12.67 -18.19 13.79
C GLN A 268 -12.23 -16.72 13.76
N GLY A 269 -12.51 -16.00 12.65
CA GLY A 269 -12.20 -14.58 12.54
C GLY A 269 -11.89 -14.11 11.13
N TYR A 270 -11.53 -12.84 11.02
CA TYR A 270 -11.26 -12.17 9.75
C TYR A 270 -10.09 -11.19 9.92
N SER A 271 -9.55 -10.74 8.79
CA SER A 271 -8.60 -9.64 8.77
C SER A 271 -9.29 -8.33 8.36
N HIS A 272 -8.91 -7.24 8.96
CA HIS A 272 -9.09 -5.90 8.41
C HIS A 272 -8.17 -5.71 7.20
N ALA A 273 -8.24 -4.59 6.50
CA ALA A 273 -7.41 -4.34 5.33
C ALA A 273 -6.46 -3.16 5.54
N LEU A 274 -5.19 -3.32 5.13
CA LEU A 274 -4.24 -2.24 4.91
C LEU A 274 -3.41 -2.60 3.67
N LEU A 275 -3.89 -2.22 2.50
CA LEU A 275 -3.47 -2.79 1.23
C LEU A 275 -3.00 -1.74 0.23
N GLY A 276 -1.94 -2.07 -0.51
CA GLY A 276 -1.47 -1.29 -1.65
C GLY A 276 -2.44 -1.37 -2.83
N ILE A 277 -3.00 -2.57 -3.10
CA ILE A 277 -3.94 -2.75 -4.21
C ILE A 277 -5.22 -1.90 -4.07
N PHE A 278 -5.66 -1.57 -2.84
CA PHE A 278 -6.86 -0.77 -2.63
C PHE A 278 -6.75 0.65 -3.20
N ASP A 279 -5.54 1.16 -3.42
CA ASP A 279 -5.32 2.37 -4.20
C ASP A 279 -5.85 2.20 -5.65
N ALA A 280 -5.44 1.15 -6.35
CA ALA A 280 -5.81 0.93 -7.75
C ALA A 280 -7.26 0.50 -7.96
N ILE A 281 -7.91 -0.13 -6.97
CA ILE A 281 -9.25 -0.71 -7.08
C ILE A 281 -10.25 -0.08 -6.09
N ALA A 282 -10.00 1.12 -5.62
CA ALA A 282 -10.73 1.75 -4.51
C ALA A 282 -12.28 1.69 -4.64
N PRO A 283 -12.91 2.00 -5.80
CA PRO A 283 -14.37 1.90 -5.94
C PRO A 283 -14.88 0.47 -5.76
N VAL A 284 -14.16 -0.52 -6.30
CA VAL A 284 -14.51 -1.94 -6.17
C VAL A 284 -14.35 -2.41 -4.74
N ALA A 285 -13.23 -2.05 -4.09
CA ALA A 285 -12.98 -2.39 -2.69
C ALA A 285 -14.10 -1.86 -1.78
N ALA A 286 -14.49 -0.60 -1.95
CA ALA A 286 -15.58 -0.01 -1.20
C ALA A 286 -16.93 -0.72 -1.46
N ALA A 287 -17.25 -1.00 -2.73
CA ALA A 287 -18.49 -1.71 -3.08
C ALA A 287 -18.53 -3.14 -2.53
N ALA A 288 -17.41 -3.85 -2.55
CA ALA A 288 -17.32 -5.21 -2.00
C ALA A 288 -17.49 -5.19 -0.47
N LEU A 289 -16.87 -4.23 0.23
CA LEU A 289 -17.03 -4.11 1.68
C LEU A 289 -18.46 -3.75 2.09
N VAL A 290 -19.17 -2.94 1.30
CA VAL A 290 -20.61 -2.70 1.51
C VAL A 290 -21.40 -3.98 1.30
N ALA A 291 -21.12 -4.76 0.23
CA ALA A 291 -21.78 -6.04 0.01
C ALA A 291 -21.54 -7.04 1.16
N LEU A 292 -20.32 -7.03 1.74
CA LEU A 292 -19.99 -7.83 2.92
C LEU A 292 -20.85 -7.43 4.13
N ASP A 293 -21.03 -6.14 4.37
CA ASP A 293 -21.87 -5.62 5.46
C ASP A 293 -23.37 -5.96 5.27
N GLU A 294 -23.82 -5.98 4.01
CA GLU A 294 -25.17 -6.39 3.61
C GLU A 294 -25.38 -7.91 3.71
N GLY A 295 -24.33 -8.71 3.92
CA GLY A 295 -24.35 -10.16 3.91
C GLY A 295 -24.46 -10.77 2.51
N ASP A 296 -24.31 -9.98 1.47
CA ASP A 296 -24.33 -10.43 0.06
C ASP A 296 -22.96 -10.96 -0.38
N MET A 297 -22.67 -12.21 0.04
CA MET A 297 -21.40 -12.87 -0.27
C MET A 297 -21.20 -13.11 -1.77
N ASN A 298 -22.26 -13.35 -2.52
CA ASN A 298 -22.16 -13.55 -3.97
C ASN A 298 -21.70 -12.26 -4.67
N LYS A 299 -22.27 -11.13 -4.28
CA LYS A 299 -21.87 -9.81 -4.79
C LYS A 299 -20.44 -9.45 -4.35
N TYR A 300 -20.07 -9.74 -3.09
CA TYR A 300 -18.72 -9.55 -2.57
C TYR A 300 -17.68 -10.30 -3.44
N GLU A 301 -17.91 -11.59 -3.67
CA GLU A 301 -17.02 -12.43 -4.47
C GLU A 301 -16.99 -11.98 -5.93
N ALA A 302 -18.13 -11.70 -6.55
CA ALA A 302 -18.21 -11.23 -7.93
C ALA A 302 -17.50 -9.90 -8.18
N LEU A 303 -17.44 -9.01 -7.17
CA LEU A 303 -16.73 -7.75 -7.23
C LEU A 303 -15.21 -7.93 -7.14
N PHE A 304 -14.75 -8.78 -6.23
CA PHE A 304 -13.32 -8.95 -6.02
C PHE A 304 -12.65 -9.93 -6.99
N GLU A 305 -13.34 -10.98 -7.44
CA GLU A 305 -12.75 -12.02 -8.29
C GLU A 305 -11.99 -11.45 -9.51
N PRO A 306 -12.56 -10.52 -10.32
CA PRO A 306 -11.85 -9.98 -11.47
C PRO A 306 -10.60 -9.16 -11.11
N THR A 307 -10.51 -8.70 -9.86
CA THR A 307 -9.38 -7.87 -9.41
C THR A 307 -8.17 -8.69 -8.98
N ILE A 308 -8.34 -9.99 -8.72
CA ILE A 308 -7.27 -10.87 -8.22
C ILE A 308 -6.14 -11.03 -9.25
N GLU A 309 -6.47 -11.30 -10.51
CA GLU A 309 -5.45 -11.44 -11.56
C GLU A 309 -4.73 -10.11 -11.81
N LEU A 310 -5.47 -8.99 -11.80
CA LEU A 310 -4.90 -7.66 -11.89
C LEU A 310 -3.91 -7.39 -10.74
N SER A 311 -4.28 -7.70 -9.51
CA SER A 311 -3.41 -7.52 -8.35
C SER A 311 -2.15 -8.39 -8.46
N ARG A 312 -2.30 -9.66 -8.76
CA ARG A 312 -1.15 -10.56 -8.98
C ARG A 312 -0.22 -10.08 -10.08
N HIS A 313 -0.76 -9.47 -11.14
CA HIS A 313 0.03 -8.88 -12.20
C HIS A 313 0.76 -7.61 -11.75
N ILE A 314 0.11 -6.71 -11.02
CA ILE A 314 0.73 -5.50 -10.46
C ILE A 314 1.87 -5.87 -9.52
N PHE A 315 1.65 -6.81 -8.61
CA PHE A 315 2.58 -7.21 -7.55
C PHE A 315 3.53 -8.35 -7.94
N GLN A 316 3.55 -8.78 -9.21
CA GLN A 316 4.54 -9.77 -9.67
C GLN A 316 5.97 -9.29 -9.46
N LYS A 317 6.91 -10.23 -9.41
CA LYS A 317 8.34 -9.93 -9.23
C LYS A 317 8.89 -9.03 -10.38
N PRO A 318 9.74 -8.05 -10.05
CA PRO A 318 10.17 -7.65 -8.72
C PRO A 318 9.04 -6.91 -7.98
N THR A 319 8.64 -7.43 -6.82
CA THR A 319 7.42 -6.98 -6.14
C THR A 319 7.46 -5.50 -5.76
N TYR A 320 8.63 -4.96 -5.36
CA TYR A 320 8.77 -3.53 -5.04
C TYR A 320 8.39 -2.56 -6.18
N ALA A 321 8.36 -3.04 -7.43
CA ALA A 321 7.96 -2.23 -8.59
C ALA A 321 6.43 -2.14 -8.78
N TYR A 322 5.62 -2.70 -7.87
CA TYR A 322 4.15 -2.64 -7.92
C TYR A 322 3.61 -1.21 -8.00
N LYS A 323 4.32 -0.27 -7.39
CA LYS A 323 3.95 1.17 -7.34
C LYS A 323 3.74 1.77 -8.73
N THR A 324 4.51 1.32 -9.72
CA THR A 324 4.35 1.72 -11.12
C THR A 324 2.98 1.33 -11.66
N GLY A 325 2.50 0.13 -11.34
CA GLY A 325 1.15 -0.31 -11.74
C GLY A 325 0.05 0.48 -11.03
N ILE A 326 0.23 0.80 -9.74
CA ILE A 326 -0.71 1.63 -8.97
C ILE A 326 -0.85 3.02 -9.59
N VAL A 327 0.26 3.72 -9.81
CA VAL A 327 0.26 5.07 -10.41
C VAL A 327 -0.25 5.04 -11.85
N PHE A 328 0.03 3.97 -12.60
CA PHE A 328 -0.52 3.80 -13.94
C PHE A 328 -2.04 3.69 -13.92
N MET A 329 -2.63 2.95 -12.98
CA MET A 329 -4.08 2.89 -12.79
C MET A 329 -4.67 4.26 -12.44
N ALA A 330 -4.04 5.01 -11.54
CA ALA A 330 -4.45 6.37 -11.20
C ALA A 330 -4.40 7.30 -12.43
N TYR A 331 -3.37 7.18 -13.27
CA TYR A 331 -3.26 7.90 -14.53
C TYR A 331 -4.38 7.52 -15.50
N LEU A 332 -4.61 6.24 -15.77
CA LEU A 332 -5.67 5.77 -16.66
C LEU A 332 -7.04 6.30 -16.26
N ASN A 333 -7.34 6.35 -14.96
CA ASN A 333 -8.63 6.77 -14.42
C ASN A 333 -8.80 8.29 -14.23
N GLY A 334 -7.78 9.09 -14.54
CA GLY A 334 -7.90 10.54 -14.50
C GLY A 334 -7.62 11.18 -13.15
N HIS A 335 -7.09 10.44 -12.19
CA HIS A 335 -6.72 10.98 -10.88
C HIS A 335 -5.45 11.84 -10.94
N GLN A 336 -4.64 11.70 -11.99
CA GLN A 336 -3.51 12.57 -12.30
C GLN A 336 -3.38 12.76 -13.81
N GLN A 337 -2.75 13.86 -14.26
CA GLN A 337 -2.72 14.25 -15.68
C GLN A 337 -1.56 13.64 -16.47
N HIS A 338 -0.60 13.02 -15.82
CA HIS A 338 0.63 12.47 -16.41
C HIS A 338 0.98 11.13 -15.76
N PHE A 339 1.86 10.36 -16.43
CA PHE A 339 2.43 9.12 -15.89
C PHE A 339 3.90 9.34 -15.53
N ARG A 340 4.15 10.27 -14.60
CA ARG A 340 5.46 10.51 -13.99
C ARG A 340 5.43 10.14 -12.52
N MET A 341 6.54 9.60 -12.02
CA MET A 341 6.69 9.16 -10.65
C MET A 341 7.97 9.74 -10.03
N ILE A 342 8.00 9.82 -8.73
CA ILE A 342 9.21 10.20 -7.97
C ILE A 342 10.34 9.23 -8.33
N GLY A 343 11.54 9.76 -8.58
CA GLY A 343 12.72 8.96 -8.90
C GLY A 343 12.67 8.22 -10.25
N GLY A 344 11.79 8.63 -11.17
CA GLY A 344 11.65 7.98 -12.48
C GLY A 344 11.07 6.56 -12.42
N ALA A 345 10.37 6.22 -11.34
CA ALA A 345 9.87 4.87 -11.07
C ALA A 345 8.80 4.40 -12.07
N GLU A 346 8.25 5.28 -12.91
CA GLU A 346 7.40 4.89 -14.05
C GLU A 346 8.11 3.94 -15.02
N GLY A 347 9.43 4.00 -15.10
CA GLY A 347 10.27 3.11 -15.90
C GLY A 347 10.50 1.72 -15.29
N SER A 348 10.00 1.42 -14.10
CA SER A 348 10.25 0.14 -13.41
C SER A 348 9.44 -1.04 -13.96
N ARG A 349 8.54 -0.81 -14.91
CA ARG A 349 7.78 -1.84 -15.62
C ARG A 349 7.86 -1.65 -17.13
N SER A 350 7.90 -2.77 -17.88
CA SER A 350 7.92 -2.74 -19.32
C SER A 350 6.59 -2.29 -19.93
N ILE A 351 6.61 -1.83 -21.17
CA ILE A 351 5.39 -1.46 -21.89
C ILE A 351 4.44 -2.65 -22.08
N THR A 352 4.97 -3.86 -22.21
CA THR A 352 4.15 -5.08 -22.29
C THR A 352 3.46 -5.41 -20.98
N HIS A 353 4.11 -5.12 -19.84
CA HIS A 353 3.48 -5.22 -18.52
C HIS A 353 2.32 -4.21 -18.38
N LEU A 354 2.54 -2.96 -18.78
CA LEU A 354 1.51 -1.92 -18.73
C LEU A 354 0.34 -2.22 -19.70
N ALA A 355 0.62 -2.79 -20.87
CA ALA A 355 -0.40 -3.22 -21.81
C ALA A 355 -1.28 -4.37 -21.24
N LYS A 356 -0.66 -5.38 -20.61
CA LYS A 356 -1.42 -6.45 -19.94
C LYS A 356 -2.21 -5.91 -18.76
N LEU A 357 -1.66 -4.97 -17.98
CA LEU A 357 -2.35 -4.31 -16.88
C LEU A 357 -3.61 -3.57 -17.37
N PHE A 358 -3.50 -2.82 -18.48
CA PHE A 358 -4.63 -2.14 -19.11
C PHE A 358 -5.76 -3.12 -19.47
N VAL A 359 -5.42 -4.26 -20.07
CA VAL A 359 -6.39 -5.32 -20.43
C VAL A 359 -7.09 -5.88 -19.19
N LEU A 360 -6.34 -6.20 -18.14
CA LEU A 360 -6.89 -6.72 -16.89
C LEU A 360 -7.79 -5.69 -16.18
N ALA A 361 -7.41 -4.43 -16.22
CA ALA A 361 -8.22 -3.34 -15.66
C ALA A 361 -9.55 -3.17 -16.41
N ASP A 362 -9.54 -3.25 -17.73
CA ASP A 362 -10.76 -3.23 -18.54
C ASP A 362 -11.65 -4.44 -18.25
N GLN A 363 -11.07 -5.64 -18.23
CA GLN A 363 -11.79 -6.87 -17.92
C GLN A 363 -12.41 -6.89 -16.51
N ALA A 364 -11.79 -6.20 -15.58
CA ALA A 364 -12.29 -6.04 -14.21
C ALA A 364 -13.32 -4.90 -14.04
N GLY A 365 -13.62 -4.13 -15.09
CA GLY A 365 -14.52 -2.98 -15.01
C GLY A 365 -13.94 -1.81 -14.19
N LEU A 366 -12.62 -1.68 -14.16
CA LEU A 366 -11.89 -0.68 -13.36
C LEU A 366 -11.52 0.58 -14.14
N LEU A 367 -11.76 0.62 -15.43
CA LEU A 367 -11.55 1.83 -16.24
C LEU A 367 -12.77 2.74 -16.10
N GLN A 368 -12.69 3.74 -15.20
CA GLN A 368 -13.82 4.63 -14.87
C GLN A 368 -14.28 5.49 -16.06
N LYS A 369 -13.36 5.79 -16.98
CA LYS A 369 -13.60 6.49 -18.23
C LYS A 369 -12.86 5.78 -19.36
N PRO A 370 -13.44 4.72 -19.98
CA PRO A 370 -12.74 3.89 -20.94
C PRO A 370 -12.10 4.64 -22.10
N GLU A 371 -12.78 5.65 -22.64
CA GLU A 371 -12.25 6.51 -23.73
C GLU A 371 -10.99 7.26 -23.30
N LEU A 372 -11.00 7.85 -22.11
CA LEU A 372 -9.84 8.53 -21.54
C LEU A 372 -8.69 7.53 -21.30
N ALA A 373 -9.00 6.36 -20.78
CA ALA A 373 -8.01 5.32 -20.53
C ALA A 373 -7.33 4.86 -21.83
N VAL A 374 -8.09 4.68 -22.91
CA VAL A 374 -7.55 4.35 -24.24
C VAL A 374 -6.64 5.48 -24.76
N GLN A 375 -7.07 6.73 -24.65
CA GLN A 375 -6.25 7.88 -25.06
C GLN A 375 -4.92 7.90 -24.28
N ARG A 376 -4.98 7.71 -22.98
CA ARG A 376 -3.80 7.72 -22.11
C ARG A 376 -2.88 6.53 -22.34
N MET A 377 -3.43 5.35 -22.58
CA MET A 377 -2.63 4.19 -22.99
C MET A 377 -1.91 4.45 -24.33
N LYS A 378 -2.57 5.05 -25.32
CA LYS A 378 -1.94 5.45 -26.60
C LYS A 378 -0.76 6.42 -26.38
N HIS A 379 -0.87 7.36 -25.43
CA HIS A 379 0.25 8.27 -25.11
C HIS A 379 1.45 7.49 -24.54
N VAL A 380 1.22 6.53 -23.66
CA VAL A 380 2.29 5.70 -23.08
C VAL A 380 2.94 4.80 -24.11
N LEU A 381 2.15 4.23 -25.01
CA LEU A 381 2.64 3.45 -26.17
C LEU A 381 3.54 4.29 -27.07
N ALA A 382 3.09 5.48 -27.46
CA ALA A 382 3.86 6.39 -28.32
C ALA A 382 5.19 6.81 -27.68
N LEU A 383 5.20 7.10 -26.36
CA LEU A 383 6.44 7.40 -25.62
C LEU A 383 7.40 6.20 -25.56
N SER A 384 6.88 4.98 -25.71
CA SER A 384 7.67 3.75 -25.71
C SER A 384 8.06 3.29 -27.13
N GLY A 385 7.73 4.06 -28.17
CA GLY A 385 8.05 3.74 -29.56
C GLY A 385 7.15 2.66 -30.19
N VAL A 386 5.94 2.49 -29.69
CA VAL A 386 4.97 1.47 -30.15
C VAL A 386 3.77 2.14 -30.81
#